data_ffbb453cf8eb25b292eca482c1d46034
#
_entry.id   ffbb453cf8eb25b292eca482c1d46034
#
_cell.length_a   1.000
_cell.length_b   1.000
_cell.length_c   1.000
_cell.angle_alpha   90.00
_cell.angle_beta   90.00
_cell.angle_gamma   90.00
#
_symmetry.space_group_name_H-M   'P 1'
#
loop_
_entity.id
_entity.type
_entity.pdbx_description
1 polymer ?
#
loop_
_entity_poly.entity_id
_entity_poly.type
_entity_poly.pdbx_seq_one_letter_code
_entity_poly.pdbx_strand_id
1 'polypeptide(L)'
;MSAAVMSAGSFPASIRRGWRPPRAASPAAEKLRSATGAANAPDEPATSAGNVGDILSPDGVLLDLQARSKRSVLALIATQLAMQAGLRSGEVLAALLRREGLGPTFIGNGVALPHARIKGITRPEVVLARLRDPVSPRTPNGEVVDLVLAILWPAHQSGFVPTLARSWRLLRRPGLADDLRRSGSAEEICALIRWAGQRP
;
A
#
# COMPACT_ATOMS: atom_id res chain seq x y z
N MET A 1 -24.14 -5.43 -5.52
CA MET A 1 -23.06 -6.20 -4.87
C MET A 1 -22.94 -5.69 -3.44
N SER A 2 -23.21 -6.55 -2.48
CA SER A 2 -23.35 -6.18 -1.07
C SER A 2 -21.97 -5.93 -0.46
N ALA A 3 -21.72 -4.70 0.02
CA ALA A 3 -20.53 -4.41 0.81
C ALA A 3 -20.66 -5.17 2.15
N ALA A 4 -19.78 -6.13 2.37
CA ALA A 4 -19.71 -6.83 3.64
C ALA A 4 -19.39 -5.84 4.77
N VAL A 5 -20.35 -5.63 5.67
CA VAL A 5 -20.18 -4.82 6.88
C VAL A 5 -19.28 -5.61 7.82
N MET A 6 -17.99 -5.29 7.87
CA MET A 6 -17.08 -5.88 8.84
C MET A 6 -17.45 -5.42 10.26
N SER A 7 -17.68 -6.39 11.14
CA SER A 7 -18.00 -6.16 12.57
C SER A 7 -16.75 -5.73 13.34
N ALA A 8 -16.91 -4.86 14.34
CA ALA A 8 -15.84 -4.41 15.24
C ALA A 8 -15.10 -5.56 15.96
N GLY A 9 -15.66 -6.77 15.96
CA GLY A 9 -15.05 -7.96 16.55
C GLY A 9 -13.82 -8.50 15.81
N SER A 10 -13.63 -8.14 14.54
CA SER A 10 -12.54 -8.65 13.69
C SER A 10 -11.21 -7.90 13.84
N PHE A 11 -11.13 -6.89 14.71
CA PHE A 11 -9.91 -6.08 14.86
C PHE A 11 -9.17 -6.36 16.17
N PRO A 12 -7.82 -6.23 16.17
CA PRO A 12 -7.00 -6.28 17.38
C PRO A 12 -7.46 -5.27 18.43
N ALA A 13 -7.24 -5.59 19.71
CA ALA A 13 -7.72 -4.80 20.84
C ALA A 13 -7.23 -3.33 20.84
N SER A 14 -6.07 -3.05 20.24
CA SER A 14 -5.50 -1.72 20.06
C SER A 14 -6.38 -0.81 19.18
N ILE A 15 -7.16 -1.40 18.28
CA ILE A 15 -8.00 -0.69 17.29
C ILE A 15 -9.46 -0.59 17.74
N ARG A 16 -9.95 -1.57 18.51
CA ARG A 16 -11.35 -1.60 18.95
C ARG A 16 -11.80 -0.33 19.69
N ARG A 17 -10.90 0.35 20.38
CA ARG A 17 -11.19 1.57 21.17
C ARG A 17 -11.39 2.85 20.36
N GLY A 18 -11.41 2.81 19.06
CA GLY A 18 -11.62 4.02 18.24
C GLY A 18 -12.26 3.74 16.89
N TRP A 19 -12.55 2.47 16.61
CA TRP A 19 -13.16 2.09 15.35
C TRP A 19 -14.66 2.41 15.36
N ARG A 20 -15.10 3.19 14.36
CA ARG A 20 -16.51 3.35 14.01
C ARG A 20 -16.67 2.93 12.54
N PRO A 21 -17.68 2.12 12.19
CA PRO A 21 -17.93 1.78 10.80
C PRO A 21 -18.20 3.06 10.00
N PRO A 22 -17.78 3.11 8.71
CA PRO A 22 -18.12 4.22 7.85
C PRO A 22 -19.65 4.38 7.79
N ARG A 23 -20.15 5.59 8.01
CA ARG A 23 -21.57 5.90 7.84
C ARG A 23 -21.93 5.66 6.38
N ALA A 24 -23.05 4.97 6.16
CA ALA A 24 -23.65 4.88 4.83
C ALA A 24 -23.84 6.30 4.27
N ALA A 25 -23.47 6.48 2.99
CA ALA A 25 -23.60 7.75 2.31
C ALA A 25 -25.04 8.24 2.39
N SER A 26 -25.23 9.48 2.85
CA SER A 26 -26.53 10.09 2.95
C SER A 26 -27.11 10.36 1.56
N PRO A 27 -28.43 10.13 1.33
CA PRO A 27 -29.09 10.40 0.03
C PRO A 27 -28.98 11.84 -0.47
N ALA A 28 -28.58 12.77 0.42
CA ALA A 28 -28.38 14.18 0.05
C ALA A 28 -27.14 14.42 -0.83
N ALA A 29 -26.17 13.52 -0.84
CA ALA A 29 -24.96 13.65 -1.64
C ALA A 29 -25.18 13.30 -3.13
N GLU A 30 -26.24 12.57 -3.46
CA GLU A 30 -26.57 12.16 -4.84
C GLU A 30 -27.30 13.26 -5.63
N LYS A 31 -28.01 14.14 -4.93
CA LYS A 31 -28.80 15.22 -5.57
C LYS A 31 -27.96 16.42 -6.02
N LEU A 32 -26.71 16.51 -5.56
CA LEU A 32 -25.82 17.64 -5.93
C LEU A 32 -24.99 17.37 -7.21
N ARG A 33 -25.05 16.16 -7.77
CA ARG A 33 -24.28 15.78 -8.99
C ARG A 33 -25.04 15.98 -10.30
N SER A 34 -26.32 16.33 -10.27
CA SER A 34 -27.17 16.40 -11.46
C SER A 34 -27.47 17.81 -11.96
N ALA A 35 -26.89 18.84 -11.37
CA ALA A 35 -27.14 20.22 -11.79
C ALA A 35 -25.82 20.99 -11.94
N THR A 36 -25.07 20.72 -12.99
CA THR A 36 -24.30 21.75 -13.71
C THR A 36 -23.86 21.19 -15.07
N GLY A 37 -24.48 21.76 -16.12
CA GLY A 37 -24.15 21.44 -17.51
C GLY A 37 -22.87 22.14 -17.96
N ALA A 38 -22.26 21.49 -18.89
CA ALA A 38 -21.35 21.92 -19.95
C ALA A 38 -20.68 23.31 -19.86
N ALA A 39 -19.34 23.28 -19.74
CA ALA A 39 -18.40 23.96 -20.68
C ALA A 39 -17.02 24.07 -20.02
N ASN A 40 -15.98 23.89 -20.85
CA ASN A 40 -14.55 24.05 -20.61
C ASN A 40 -13.88 22.90 -19.84
N ALA A 41 -13.03 22.19 -20.56
CA ALA A 41 -12.04 21.32 -19.94
C ALA A 41 -11.15 22.17 -19.03
N PRO A 42 -11.26 22.03 -17.71
CA PRO A 42 -10.27 22.58 -16.83
C PRO A 42 -9.18 21.54 -16.66
N ASP A 43 -7.94 22.03 -16.52
CA ASP A 43 -6.85 21.34 -15.86
C ASP A 43 -7.37 20.23 -14.94
N GLU A 44 -6.99 18.99 -15.23
CA GLU A 44 -7.23 17.89 -14.31
C GLU A 44 -6.75 18.33 -12.92
N PRO A 45 -7.60 18.33 -11.89
CA PRO A 45 -7.15 18.69 -10.55
C PRO A 45 -6.01 17.74 -10.22
N ALA A 46 -4.87 18.32 -9.86
CA ALA A 46 -3.68 17.60 -9.38
C ALA A 46 -4.16 16.44 -8.50
N THR A 47 -4.03 15.22 -9.01
CA THR A 47 -4.53 14.01 -8.37
C THR A 47 -4.01 14.01 -6.94
N SER A 48 -4.89 14.23 -6.01
CA SER A 48 -4.63 14.34 -4.58
C SER A 48 -3.69 13.19 -4.22
N ALA A 49 -2.55 13.51 -3.61
CA ALA A 49 -1.55 12.53 -3.20
C ALA A 49 -2.26 11.36 -2.48
N GLY A 50 -2.39 10.23 -3.17
CA GLY A 50 -3.22 9.11 -2.74
C GLY A 50 -2.74 8.52 -1.42
N ASN A 51 -3.68 8.14 -0.57
CA ASN A 51 -3.38 7.30 0.56
C ASN A 51 -3.18 5.86 0.04
N VAL A 52 -2.08 5.20 0.40
CA VAL A 52 -1.83 3.80 0.00
C VAL A 52 -2.97 2.86 0.43
N GLY A 53 -3.72 3.22 1.49
CA GLY A 53 -4.90 2.48 1.92
C GLY A 53 -6.07 2.51 0.94
N ASP A 54 -6.12 3.51 0.05
CA ASP A 54 -7.14 3.61 -0.98
C ASP A 54 -6.74 2.84 -2.26
N ILE A 55 -5.43 2.56 -2.41
CA ILE A 55 -4.85 1.84 -3.55
C ILE A 55 -4.74 0.35 -3.27
N LEU A 56 -4.35 -0.02 -2.03
CA LEU A 56 -4.16 -1.42 -1.64
C LEU A 56 -5.49 -2.18 -1.64
N SER A 57 -5.56 -3.23 -2.45
CA SER A 57 -6.67 -4.19 -2.48
C SER A 57 -6.28 -5.51 -1.80
N PRO A 58 -7.24 -6.36 -1.41
CA PRO A 58 -6.93 -7.69 -0.87
C PRO A 58 -6.06 -8.54 -1.79
N ASP A 59 -6.26 -8.46 -3.10
CA ASP A 59 -5.42 -9.15 -4.09
C ASP A 59 -3.96 -8.66 -4.10
N GLY A 60 -3.69 -7.47 -3.56
CA GLY A 60 -2.35 -6.92 -3.38
C GLY A 60 -1.69 -7.34 -2.06
N VAL A 61 -2.33 -8.19 -1.25
CA VAL A 61 -1.78 -8.63 0.04
C VAL A 61 -1.26 -10.05 -0.07
N LEU A 62 0.03 -10.24 0.18
CA LEU A 62 0.71 -11.53 0.18
C LEU A 62 1.01 -11.95 1.62
N LEU A 63 0.28 -12.93 2.14
CA LEU A 63 0.49 -13.48 3.48
C LEU A 63 1.46 -14.66 3.42
N ASP A 64 2.31 -14.76 4.44
CA ASP A 64 3.23 -15.86 4.68
C ASP A 64 4.14 -16.15 3.47
N LEU A 65 4.58 -15.06 2.79
CA LEU A 65 5.42 -15.13 1.61
C LEU A 65 6.77 -15.80 1.96
N GLN A 66 7.12 -16.88 1.25
CA GLN A 66 8.39 -17.57 1.45
C GLN A 66 9.46 -17.00 0.52
N ALA A 67 10.52 -16.45 1.11
CA ALA A 67 11.67 -15.95 0.37
C ALA A 67 12.94 -16.07 1.22
N ARG A 68 14.07 -16.35 0.57
CA ARG A 68 15.36 -16.58 1.26
C ARG A 68 16.31 -15.39 1.17
N SER A 69 15.95 -14.34 0.45
CA SER A 69 16.81 -13.18 0.22
C SER A 69 15.98 -11.95 -0.17
N LYS A 70 16.54 -10.76 0.04
CA LYS A 70 15.95 -9.51 -0.44
C LYS A 70 15.61 -9.56 -1.94
N ARG A 71 16.48 -10.12 -2.77
CA ARG A 71 16.23 -10.25 -4.21
C ARG A 71 15.05 -11.15 -4.52
N SER A 72 14.90 -12.28 -3.81
CA SER A 72 13.73 -13.16 -4.02
C SER A 72 12.44 -12.53 -3.53
N VAL A 73 12.47 -11.77 -2.43
CA VAL A 73 11.31 -10.96 -1.98
C VAL A 73 10.88 -9.97 -3.06
N LEU A 74 11.83 -9.18 -3.59
CA LEU A 74 11.54 -8.21 -4.64
C LEU A 74 11.03 -8.87 -5.93
N ALA A 75 11.53 -10.07 -6.27
CA ALA A 75 11.06 -10.81 -7.44
C ALA A 75 9.60 -11.26 -7.31
N LEU A 76 9.22 -11.81 -6.16
CA LEU A 76 7.84 -12.24 -5.89
C LEU A 76 6.87 -11.04 -5.86
N ILE A 77 7.26 -9.96 -5.20
CA ILE A 77 6.49 -8.71 -5.19
C ILE A 77 6.36 -8.11 -6.60
N ALA A 78 7.45 -8.15 -7.39
CA ALA A 78 7.41 -7.67 -8.78
C ALA A 78 6.46 -8.48 -9.66
N THR A 79 6.34 -9.78 -9.42
CA THR A 79 5.37 -10.63 -10.11
C THR A 79 3.94 -10.19 -9.78
N GLN A 80 3.62 -9.96 -8.52
CA GLN A 80 2.29 -9.49 -8.11
C GLN A 80 1.96 -8.10 -8.66
N LEU A 81 2.90 -7.13 -8.52
CA LEU A 81 2.73 -5.79 -9.09
C LEU A 81 2.54 -5.82 -10.61
N ALA A 82 3.29 -6.69 -11.30
CA ALA A 82 3.19 -6.84 -12.75
C ALA A 82 1.83 -7.40 -13.18
N MET A 83 1.28 -8.35 -12.44
CA MET A 83 -0.07 -8.89 -12.68
C MET A 83 -1.13 -7.78 -12.53
N GLN A 84 -1.06 -6.96 -11.48
CA GLN A 84 -1.98 -5.84 -11.26
C GLN A 84 -1.86 -4.77 -12.36
N ALA A 85 -0.62 -4.49 -12.78
CA ALA A 85 -0.30 -3.43 -13.72
C ALA A 85 -0.40 -3.82 -15.20
N GLY A 86 -0.57 -5.10 -15.52
CA GLY A 86 -0.53 -5.61 -16.90
C GLY A 86 0.87 -5.49 -17.54
N LEU A 87 1.94 -5.60 -16.75
CA LEU A 87 3.33 -5.49 -17.18
C LEU A 87 4.08 -6.83 -17.12
N ARG A 88 5.30 -6.86 -17.67
CA ARG A 88 6.21 -7.98 -17.49
C ARG A 88 6.90 -7.90 -16.13
N SER A 89 6.93 -9.00 -15.38
CA SER A 89 7.53 -9.06 -14.03
C SER A 89 9.02 -8.68 -14.03
N GLY A 90 9.76 -9.01 -15.09
CA GLY A 90 11.16 -8.63 -15.24
C GLY A 90 11.39 -7.12 -15.34
N GLU A 91 10.47 -6.37 -15.95
CA GLU A 91 10.54 -4.90 -16.05
C GLU A 91 10.31 -4.26 -14.68
N VAL A 92 9.31 -4.74 -13.96
CA VAL A 92 8.99 -4.27 -12.60
C VAL A 92 10.14 -4.60 -11.65
N LEU A 93 10.67 -5.82 -11.70
CA LEU A 93 11.83 -6.22 -10.88
C LEU A 93 13.04 -5.35 -11.16
N ALA A 94 13.36 -5.10 -12.43
CA ALA A 94 14.47 -4.24 -12.82
C ALA A 94 14.30 -2.81 -12.29
N ALA A 95 13.07 -2.27 -12.32
CA ALA A 95 12.77 -0.94 -11.76
C ALA A 95 12.97 -0.88 -10.24
N LEU A 96 12.47 -1.87 -9.50
CA LEU A 96 12.66 -1.97 -8.06
C LEU A 96 14.13 -2.14 -7.67
N LEU A 97 14.88 -3.00 -8.39
CA LEU A 97 16.31 -3.22 -8.13
C LEU A 97 17.15 -1.98 -8.44
N ARG A 98 16.85 -1.22 -9.51
CA ARG A 98 17.52 0.06 -9.76
C ARG A 98 17.30 1.04 -8.62
N ARG A 99 16.07 1.14 -8.09
CA ARG A 99 15.79 2.02 -6.93
C ARG A 99 16.53 1.56 -5.69
N GLU A 100 16.54 0.27 -5.40
CA GLU A 100 17.23 -0.32 -4.25
C GLU A 100 18.76 -0.14 -4.33
N GLY A 101 19.31 -0.08 -5.53
CA GLY A 101 20.74 0.19 -5.77
C GLY A 101 21.16 1.62 -5.42
N LEU A 102 20.23 2.59 -5.35
CA LEU A 102 20.48 3.96 -4.92
C LEU A 102 20.54 4.12 -3.39
N GLY A 103 20.10 3.12 -2.66
CA GLY A 103 20.07 3.10 -1.21
C GLY A 103 18.96 2.19 -0.69
N PRO A 104 19.13 1.63 0.51
CA PRO A 104 18.17 0.70 1.09
C PRO A 104 16.81 1.36 1.31
N THR A 105 15.76 0.62 1.02
CA THR A 105 14.37 1.06 1.27
C THR A 105 13.83 0.58 2.62
N PHE A 106 14.70 0.07 3.48
CA PHE A 106 14.40 -0.29 4.86
C PHE A 106 14.09 0.96 5.69
N ILE A 107 13.05 0.91 6.51
CA ILE A 107 12.55 2.07 7.26
C ILE A 107 12.50 1.85 8.78
N GLY A 108 13.02 0.73 9.28
CA GLY A 108 13.03 0.34 10.69
C GLY A 108 11.87 -0.60 11.06
N ASN A 109 11.93 -1.17 12.26
CA ASN A 109 10.90 -2.06 12.83
C ASN A 109 10.54 -3.27 11.96
N GLY A 110 11.51 -3.82 11.23
CA GLY A 110 11.27 -4.95 10.33
C GLY A 110 10.54 -4.61 9.04
N VAL A 111 10.37 -3.33 8.71
CA VAL A 111 9.58 -2.87 7.57
C VAL A 111 10.46 -2.33 6.45
N ALA A 112 10.17 -2.72 5.20
CA ALA A 112 10.75 -2.13 4.01
C ALA A 112 9.66 -1.50 3.11
N LEU A 113 10.04 -0.41 2.40
CA LEU A 113 9.18 0.35 1.51
C LEU A 113 9.82 0.45 0.10
N PRO A 114 10.00 -0.67 -0.63
CA PRO A 114 10.50 -0.63 -1.99
C PRO A 114 9.51 0.11 -2.90
N HIS A 115 10.05 0.95 -3.78
CA HIS A 115 9.22 1.76 -4.66
C HIS A 115 9.94 2.05 -5.97
N ALA A 116 9.18 2.21 -7.05
CA ALA A 116 9.73 2.57 -8.35
C ALA A 116 8.72 3.36 -9.18
N ARG A 117 9.24 4.20 -10.09
CA ARG A 117 8.45 4.81 -11.16
C ARG A 117 8.67 4.00 -12.44
N ILE A 118 7.58 3.73 -13.18
CA ILE A 118 7.61 2.93 -14.40
C ILE A 118 6.68 3.52 -15.46
N LYS A 119 7.03 3.35 -16.72
CA LYS A 119 6.16 3.66 -17.87
C LYS A 119 5.17 2.51 -18.09
N GLY A 120 4.08 2.78 -18.81
CA GLY A 120 3.12 1.74 -19.23
C GLY A 120 2.00 1.48 -18.25
N ILE A 121 1.94 2.20 -17.13
CA ILE A 121 0.80 2.17 -16.21
C ILE A 121 0.17 3.55 -16.09
N THR A 122 -1.14 3.60 -15.85
CA THR A 122 -1.93 4.82 -15.73
C THR A 122 -2.33 5.15 -14.29
N ARG A 123 -2.19 4.19 -13.39
CA ARG A 123 -2.49 4.33 -11.96
C ARG A 123 -1.40 3.68 -11.11
N PRO A 124 -1.23 4.13 -9.85
CA PRO A 124 -0.34 3.47 -8.91
C PRO A 124 -0.83 2.06 -8.57
N GLU A 125 0.12 1.15 -8.32
CA GLU A 125 -0.16 -0.18 -7.80
C GLU A 125 0.61 -0.39 -6.50
N VAL A 126 -0.02 -1.08 -5.54
CA VAL A 126 0.53 -1.32 -4.21
C VAL A 126 0.40 -2.80 -3.85
N VAL A 127 1.48 -3.35 -3.31
CA VAL A 127 1.51 -4.71 -2.74
C VAL A 127 2.04 -4.63 -1.32
N LEU A 128 1.36 -5.28 -0.38
CA LEU A 128 1.86 -5.51 0.96
C LEU A 128 2.17 -7.00 1.12
N ALA A 129 3.40 -7.32 1.49
CA ALA A 129 3.82 -8.68 1.77
C ALA A 129 4.22 -8.84 3.24
N ARG A 130 3.71 -9.88 3.89
CA ARG A 130 4.22 -10.40 5.16
C ARG A 130 5.02 -11.67 4.87
N LEU A 131 6.28 -11.67 5.27
CA LEU A 131 7.16 -12.80 5.07
C LEU A 131 6.92 -13.83 6.16
N ARG A 132 6.97 -15.12 5.81
CA ARG A 132 6.98 -16.22 6.79
C ARG A 132 8.26 -16.20 7.61
N ASP A 133 9.40 -16.09 6.92
CA ASP A 133 10.72 -16.03 7.51
C ASP A 133 11.33 -14.67 7.21
N PRO A 134 11.75 -13.92 8.23
CA PRO A 134 12.38 -12.62 8.02
C PRO A 134 13.66 -12.75 7.20
N VAL A 135 13.91 -11.77 6.32
CA VAL A 135 15.14 -11.71 5.52
C VAL A 135 16.05 -10.58 5.99
N SER A 136 17.37 -10.81 5.97
CA SER A 136 18.34 -9.75 6.26
C SER A 136 18.57 -8.88 5.03
N PRO A 137 18.29 -7.57 5.09
CA PRO A 137 18.60 -6.64 4.01
C PRO A 137 20.07 -6.19 3.99
N ARG A 138 20.93 -6.80 4.80
CA ARG A 138 22.32 -6.35 5.08
C ARG A 138 22.36 -4.92 5.61
N THR A 139 21.52 -4.63 6.61
CA THR A 139 21.59 -3.36 7.35
C THR A 139 22.81 -3.34 8.27
N PRO A 140 23.39 -2.16 8.56
CA PRO A 140 24.51 -2.05 9.49
C PRO A 140 24.21 -2.62 10.89
N ASN A 141 22.93 -2.63 11.30
CA ASN A 141 22.48 -3.03 12.63
C ASN A 141 22.00 -4.50 12.66
N GLY A 142 22.14 -5.28 11.57
CA GLY A 142 21.68 -6.68 11.53
C GLY A 142 20.14 -6.82 11.58
N GLU A 143 19.38 -5.74 11.44
CA GLU A 143 17.91 -5.80 11.46
C GLU A 143 17.38 -6.62 10.28
N VAL A 144 16.34 -7.40 10.56
CA VAL A 144 15.67 -8.23 9.55
C VAL A 144 14.36 -7.57 9.10
N VAL A 145 13.89 -7.95 7.92
CA VAL A 145 12.63 -7.48 7.33
C VAL A 145 11.66 -8.64 7.24
N ASP A 146 10.44 -8.41 7.72
CA ASP A 146 9.31 -9.34 7.64
C ASP A 146 8.04 -8.70 7.05
N LEU A 147 8.00 -7.35 6.96
CA LEU A 147 6.92 -6.62 6.31
C LEU A 147 7.45 -5.77 5.16
N VAL A 148 6.80 -5.84 4.01
CA VAL A 148 7.19 -5.08 2.83
C VAL A 148 5.97 -4.43 2.20
N LEU A 149 5.91 -3.09 2.14
CA LEU A 149 4.93 -2.34 1.37
C LEU A 149 5.61 -1.82 0.10
N ALA A 150 5.27 -2.39 -1.05
CA ALA A 150 5.85 -2.00 -2.34
C ALA A 150 4.91 -1.08 -3.12
N ILE A 151 5.46 -0.02 -3.71
CA ILE A 151 4.70 0.97 -4.50
C ILE A 151 5.27 1.05 -5.91
N LEU A 152 4.44 0.83 -6.91
CA LEU A 152 4.73 1.09 -8.31
C LEU A 152 3.94 2.32 -8.77
N TRP A 153 4.61 3.31 -9.35
CA TRP A 153 4.01 4.60 -9.70
C TRP A 153 4.18 4.92 -11.18
N PRO A 154 3.17 5.52 -11.86
CA PRO A 154 3.33 5.98 -13.24
C PRO A 154 4.47 6.98 -13.38
N ALA A 155 5.31 6.82 -14.41
CA ALA A 155 6.54 7.62 -14.57
C ALA A 155 6.27 9.13 -14.68
N HIS A 156 5.14 9.50 -15.27
CA HIS A 156 4.80 10.90 -15.57
C HIS A 156 3.75 11.50 -14.63
N GLN A 157 3.20 10.71 -13.71
CA GLN A 157 2.17 11.18 -12.78
C GLN A 157 2.79 11.90 -11.58
N SER A 158 2.19 13.01 -11.17
CA SER A 158 2.50 13.72 -9.93
C SER A 158 2.03 12.94 -8.70
N GLY A 159 2.34 13.42 -7.49
CA GLY A 159 1.86 12.82 -6.24
C GLY A 159 2.73 11.68 -5.68
N PHE A 160 3.75 11.21 -6.40
CA PHE A 160 4.62 10.12 -5.95
C PHE A 160 5.33 10.41 -4.62
N VAL A 161 6.05 11.53 -4.53
CA VAL A 161 6.83 11.88 -3.33
C VAL A 161 5.93 12.11 -2.11
N PRO A 162 4.83 12.88 -2.20
CA PRO A 162 3.89 13.01 -1.10
C PRO A 162 3.29 11.67 -0.65
N THR A 163 2.92 10.77 -1.57
CA THR A 163 2.39 9.44 -1.23
C THR A 163 3.45 8.60 -0.53
N LEU A 164 4.68 8.60 -1.02
CA LEU A 164 5.79 7.89 -0.40
C LEU A 164 6.07 8.39 1.04
N ALA A 165 6.08 9.71 1.24
CA ALA A 165 6.27 10.33 2.55
C ALA A 165 5.13 9.98 3.52
N ARG A 166 3.88 9.94 3.04
CA ARG A 166 2.73 9.50 3.85
C ARG A 166 2.84 8.02 4.23
N SER A 167 3.21 7.16 3.28
CA SER A 167 3.41 5.73 3.50
C SER A 167 4.50 5.47 4.53
N TRP A 168 5.60 6.20 4.45
CA TRP A 168 6.69 6.12 5.41
C TRP A 168 6.23 6.49 6.83
N ARG A 169 5.51 7.62 6.99
CA ARG A 169 4.95 8.02 8.29
C ARG A 169 3.93 7.02 8.82
N LEU A 170 3.06 6.51 7.94
CA LEU A 170 2.06 5.51 8.26
C LEU A 170 2.71 4.25 8.87
N LEU A 171 3.67 3.67 8.17
CA LEU A 171 4.33 2.41 8.58
C LEU A 171 5.18 2.55 9.85
N ARG A 172 5.56 3.76 10.22
CA ARG A 172 6.28 4.06 11.47
C ARG A 172 5.37 4.35 12.67
N ARG A 173 4.05 4.32 12.49
CA ARG A 173 3.14 4.50 13.61
C ARG A 173 3.32 3.40 14.64
N PRO A 174 3.38 3.75 15.94
CA PRO A 174 3.49 2.76 17.01
C PRO A 174 2.38 1.71 16.92
N GLY A 175 2.74 0.45 17.01
CA GLY A 175 1.81 -0.69 17.03
C GLY A 175 1.30 -1.13 15.66
N LEU A 176 1.36 -0.31 14.59
CA LEU A 176 0.79 -0.70 13.29
C LEU A 176 1.52 -1.92 12.70
N ALA A 177 2.85 -1.94 12.73
CA ALA A 177 3.61 -3.08 12.21
C ALA A 177 3.26 -4.39 12.94
N ASP A 178 3.06 -4.32 14.26
CA ASP A 178 2.67 -5.49 15.06
C ASP A 178 1.23 -5.92 14.77
N ASP A 179 0.32 -4.97 14.54
CA ASP A 179 -1.05 -5.29 14.12
C ASP A 179 -1.07 -5.96 12.75
N LEU A 180 -0.27 -5.49 11.78
CA LEU A 180 -0.13 -6.11 10.47
C LEU A 180 0.47 -7.53 10.54
N ARG A 181 1.42 -7.77 11.45
CA ARG A 181 1.99 -9.11 11.69
C ARG A 181 0.96 -10.08 12.24
N ARG A 182 0.05 -9.61 13.12
CA ARG A 182 -0.98 -10.43 13.75
C ARG A 182 -2.23 -10.62 12.90
N SER A 183 -2.40 -9.86 11.84
CA SER A 183 -3.58 -9.95 10.98
C SER A 183 -3.72 -11.32 10.35
N GLY A 184 -4.93 -11.86 10.39
CA GLY A 184 -5.25 -13.20 9.88
C GLY A 184 -5.66 -13.23 8.41
N SER A 185 -6.02 -12.07 7.82
CA SER A 185 -6.51 -12.00 6.44
C SER A 185 -6.06 -10.75 5.69
N ALA A 186 -6.17 -10.81 4.37
CA ALA A 186 -5.86 -9.69 3.48
C ALA A 186 -6.81 -8.50 3.71
N GLU A 187 -8.08 -8.78 3.95
CA GLU A 187 -9.12 -7.78 4.22
C GLU A 187 -8.82 -7.01 5.51
N GLU A 188 -8.37 -7.71 6.54
CA GLU A 188 -7.97 -7.11 7.81
C GLU A 188 -6.77 -6.17 7.62
N ILE A 189 -5.77 -6.59 6.88
CA ILE A 189 -4.61 -5.74 6.53
C ILE A 189 -5.04 -4.49 5.77
N CYS A 190 -5.88 -4.63 4.74
CA CYS A 190 -6.39 -3.49 3.99
C CYS A 190 -7.18 -2.51 4.88
N ALA A 191 -8.01 -3.04 5.79
CA ALA A 191 -8.76 -2.23 6.73
C ALA A 191 -7.85 -1.46 7.71
N LEU A 192 -6.80 -2.12 8.22
CA LEU A 192 -5.79 -1.51 9.10
C LEU A 192 -5.04 -0.38 8.41
N ILE A 193 -4.54 -0.60 7.22
CA ILE A 193 -3.79 0.40 6.44
C ILE A 193 -4.69 1.59 6.10
N ARG A 194 -5.93 1.34 5.68
CA ARG A 194 -6.90 2.41 5.36
C ARG A 194 -7.24 3.24 6.60
N TRP A 195 -7.59 2.57 7.69
CA TRP A 195 -7.92 3.24 8.95
C TRP A 195 -6.75 4.06 9.50
N ALA A 196 -5.55 3.49 9.50
CA ALA A 196 -4.36 4.19 9.95
C ALA A 196 -4.01 5.38 9.03
N GLY A 197 -4.25 5.27 7.73
CA GLY A 197 -3.98 6.34 6.76
C GLY A 197 -4.94 7.54 6.81
N GLN A 198 -6.13 7.38 7.42
CA GLN A 198 -7.12 8.46 7.57
C GLN A 198 -6.90 9.32 8.82
N ARG A 199 -5.99 8.93 9.69
CA ARG A 199 -5.66 9.69 10.89
C ARG A 199 -4.50 10.65 10.61
N PRO A 200 -4.55 11.89 11.08
CA PRO A 200 -3.45 12.85 10.96
C PRO A 200 -2.21 12.41 11.74
#